data_d52a4e9b3d29079c3dc63e8594b82a6c
#
_entry.id   d52a4e9b3d29079c3dc63e8594b82a6c
#
_cell.length_a   1.000
_cell.length_b   1.000
_cell.length_c   1.000
_cell.angle_alpha   90.00
_cell.angle_beta   90.00
_cell.angle_gamma   90.00
#
_symmetry.space_group_name_H-M   'P 1'
#
loop_
_entity.id
_entity.type
_entity.pdbx_description
1 polymer ?
#
loop_
_entity_poly.entity_id
_entity_poly.type
_entity_poly.pdbx_seq_one_letter_code
_entity_poly.pdbx_strand_id
1 'polypeptide(L)'
;MDERPKVRAIDIMPVQVNGQPHFVVRDPLGLTERVLLLTAPAAMLVSLMDGTRTLREVQVDFWRQTGVLVMSDQIEALIRQLDECLLLDNERFQDALEQAKRAYRAEAVRPAALAGSVYP
;
A
#
# COMPACT_ATOMS: atom_id res chain seq x y z
N MET A 1 -7.36 5.13 20.38
CA MET A 1 -7.46 3.91 19.61
C MET A 1 -6.12 3.29 19.42
N ASP A 2 -6.08 2.00 19.66
CA ASP A 2 -4.80 1.29 19.69
C ASP A 2 -4.46 0.62 18.37
N GLU A 3 -5.10 1.06 17.29
CA GLU A 3 -4.75 0.54 15.98
C GLU A 3 -3.32 0.91 15.62
N ARG A 4 -2.61 -0.08 15.12
CA ARG A 4 -1.25 0.06 14.67
C ARG A 4 -1.20 -0.26 13.18
N PRO A 5 -1.30 0.76 12.33
CA PRO A 5 -1.31 0.53 10.88
C PRO A 5 0.00 -0.14 10.44
N LYS A 6 -0.14 -1.12 9.58
CA LYS A 6 0.99 -1.85 9.04
C LYS A 6 0.91 -1.87 7.53
N VAL A 7 1.89 -1.27 6.88
CA VAL A 7 2.03 -1.32 5.43
C VAL A 7 2.73 -2.61 5.08
N ARG A 8 2.16 -3.37 4.13
CA ARG A 8 2.79 -4.61 3.67
C ARG A 8 3.92 -4.31 2.70
N ALA A 9 4.58 -5.35 2.21
CA ALA A 9 5.65 -5.18 1.21
C ALA A 9 5.08 -4.54 -0.05
N ILE A 10 5.67 -3.43 -0.47
CA ILE A 10 5.21 -2.65 -1.61
C ILE A 10 6.42 -2.19 -2.43
N ASP A 11 6.18 -1.87 -3.71
CA ASP A 11 7.18 -1.26 -4.55
C ASP A 11 7.07 0.25 -4.45
N ILE A 12 8.20 0.89 -4.15
CA ILE A 12 8.27 2.35 -4.09
C ILE A 12 9.35 2.82 -5.05
N MET A 13 8.97 3.73 -5.96
CA MET A 13 9.92 4.28 -6.93
C MET A 13 9.96 5.81 -6.80
N PRO A 14 11.16 6.39 -6.65
CA PRO A 14 11.29 7.84 -6.66
C PRO A 14 11.03 8.39 -8.06
N VAL A 15 10.29 9.50 -8.12
CA VAL A 15 10.01 10.22 -9.36
C VAL A 15 10.08 11.71 -9.09
N GLN A 16 10.23 12.49 -10.14
CA GLN A 16 10.20 13.94 -10.05
C GLN A 16 8.89 14.45 -10.64
N VAL A 17 8.21 15.30 -9.90
CA VAL A 17 6.99 15.95 -10.35
C VAL A 17 7.18 17.45 -10.18
N ASN A 18 7.23 18.19 -11.27
CA ASN A 18 7.49 19.62 -11.27
C ASN A 18 8.74 20.01 -10.48
N GLY A 19 9.81 19.19 -10.60
CA GLY A 19 11.06 19.42 -9.90
C GLY A 19 11.05 19.02 -8.42
N GLN A 20 9.95 18.48 -7.93
CA GLN A 20 9.81 18.06 -6.53
C GLN A 20 9.92 16.54 -6.43
N PRO A 21 10.59 16.02 -5.38
CA PRO A 21 10.67 14.58 -5.20
C PRO A 21 9.31 14.01 -4.77
N HIS A 22 8.91 12.97 -5.45
CA HIS A 22 7.70 12.22 -5.14
C HIS A 22 8.02 10.73 -5.21
N PHE A 23 7.09 9.91 -4.75
CA PHE A 23 7.26 8.46 -4.72
C PHE A 23 6.01 7.80 -5.26
N VAL A 24 6.20 6.94 -6.25
CA VAL A 24 5.13 6.12 -6.79
C VAL A 24 5.12 4.82 -6.01
N VAL A 25 3.98 4.49 -5.41
CA VAL A 25 3.79 3.27 -4.64
C VAL A 25 2.86 2.35 -5.41
N ARG A 26 3.28 1.11 -5.56
CA ARG A 26 2.56 0.13 -6.35
C ARG A 26 2.53 -1.22 -5.63
N ASP A 27 1.46 -1.97 -5.88
CA ASP A 27 1.29 -3.30 -5.36
C ASP A 27 2.08 -4.31 -6.21
N PRO A 28 3.13 -4.95 -5.66
CA PRO A 28 3.91 -5.93 -6.41
C PRO A 28 3.14 -7.22 -6.72
N LEU A 29 2.06 -7.49 -6.00
CA LEU A 29 1.25 -8.69 -6.23
C LEU A 29 0.21 -8.51 -7.35
N GLY A 30 0.00 -7.28 -7.79
CA GLY A 30 -0.96 -7.02 -8.84
C GLY A 30 -2.42 -7.22 -8.46
N LEU A 31 -2.75 -7.10 -7.17
CA LEU A 31 -4.13 -7.22 -6.69
C LEU A 31 -4.98 -6.03 -7.12
N THR A 32 -4.35 -4.92 -7.40
CA THR A 32 -5.01 -3.71 -7.87
C THR A 32 -4.10 -3.03 -8.90
N GLU A 33 -4.71 -2.34 -9.85
CA GLU A 33 -3.98 -1.52 -10.81
C GLU A 33 -3.76 -0.10 -10.29
N ARG A 34 -4.29 0.21 -9.13
CA ARG A 34 -4.15 1.53 -8.55
C ARG A 34 -2.71 1.81 -8.15
N VAL A 35 -2.29 3.03 -8.44
CA VAL A 35 -0.97 3.53 -8.10
C VAL A 35 -1.16 4.74 -7.22
N LEU A 36 -0.37 4.84 -6.17
CA LEU A 36 -0.44 5.95 -5.24
C LEU A 36 0.80 6.82 -5.39
N LEU A 37 0.59 8.13 -5.58
CA LEU A 37 1.68 9.09 -5.66
C LEU A 37 1.79 9.80 -4.30
N LEU A 38 2.95 9.67 -3.68
CA LEU A 38 3.20 10.26 -2.36
C LEU A 38 4.21 11.39 -2.46
N THR A 39 3.97 12.44 -1.68
CA THR A 39 4.99 13.45 -1.42
C THR A 39 6.07 12.84 -0.53
N ALA A 40 7.23 13.50 -0.41
CA ALA A 40 8.29 13.02 0.47
C ALA A 40 7.83 12.91 1.94
N PRO A 41 7.10 13.90 2.50
CA PRO A 41 6.57 13.73 3.87
C PRO A 41 5.61 12.55 4.01
N ALA A 42 4.74 12.33 3.03
CA ALA A 42 3.81 11.20 3.07
C ALA A 42 4.55 9.87 3.01
N ALA A 43 5.61 9.77 2.20
CA ALA A 43 6.43 8.56 2.14
C ALA A 43 7.12 8.29 3.48
N MET A 44 7.56 9.33 4.18
CA MET A 44 8.14 9.18 5.51
C MET A 44 7.11 8.67 6.52
N LEU A 45 5.88 9.18 6.46
CA LEU A 45 4.80 8.69 7.31
C LEU A 45 4.54 7.20 7.06
N VAL A 46 4.49 6.80 5.79
CA VAL A 46 4.30 5.40 5.42
C VAL A 46 5.41 4.51 6.00
N SER A 47 6.64 4.98 5.99
CA SER A 47 7.78 4.22 6.53
C SER A 47 7.66 3.97 8.03
N LEU A 48 6.89 4.79 8.74
CA LEU A 48 6.67 4.62 10.18
C LEU A 48 5.52 3.65 10.49
N MET A 49 4.75 3.27 9.48
CA MET A 49 3.59 2.40 9.63
C MET A 49 3.99 0.92 9.48
N ASP A 50 4.71 0.42 10.46
CA ASP A 50 5.25 -0.96 10.45
C ASP A 50 4.49 -1.92 11.37
N GLY A 51 3.36 -1.50 11.91
CA GLY A 51 2.56 -2.31 12.81
C GLY A 51 2.95 -2.21 14.27
N THR A 52 3.97 -1.42 14.60
CA THR A 52 4.45 -1.27 15.98
C THR A 52 4.00 0.05 16.61
N ARG A 53 3.50 0.99 15.81
CA ARG A 53 3.15 2.34 16.26
C ARG A 53 1.67 2.61 16.08
N THR A 54 1.07 3.21 17.12
CA THR A 54 -0.28 3.76 17.00
C THR A 54 -0.24 5.02 16.14
N LEU A 55 -1.41 5.55 15.77
CA LEU A 55 -1.50 6.82 15.03
C LEU A 55 -0.77 7.94 15.76
N ARG A 56 -0.97 8.01 17.07
CA ARG A 56 -0.32 9.04 17.88
C ARG A 56 1.19 8.88 17.89
N GLU A 57 1.66 7.65 17.99
CA GLU A 57 3.10 7.37 17.96
C GLU A 57 3.71 7.71 16.61
N VAL A 58 3.01 7.44 15.51
CA VAL A 58 3.44 7.85 14.18
C VAL A 58 3.55 9.38 14.12
N GLN A 59 2.55 10.08 14.62
CA GLN A 59 2.53 11.54 14.65
C GLN A 59 3.71 12.10 15.44
N VAL A 60 3.98 11.55 16.61
CA VAL A 60 5.06 12.01 17.48
C VAL A 60 6.42 11.72 16.86
N ASP A 61 6.62 10.52 16.34
CA ASP A 61 7.89 10.13 15.73
C ASP A 61 8.17 10.94 14.47
N PHE A 62 7.17 11.22 13.67
CA PHE A 62 7.33 12.08 12.51
C PHE A 62 7.74 13.49 12.91
N TRP A 63 7.10 14.03 13.94
CA TRP A 63 7.46 15.35 14.45
C TRP A 63 8.90 15.38 14.96
N ARG A 64 9.32 14.32 15.65
CA ARG A 64 10.71 14.23 16.14
C ARG A 64 11.73 14.21 15.01
N GLN A 65 11.40 13.54 13.92
CA GLN A 65 12.33 13.38 12.80
C GLN A 65 12.37 14.60 11.88
N THR A 66 11.25 15.27 11.70
CA THR A 66 11.13 16.33 10.70
C THR A 66 10.93 17.72 11.28
N GLY A 67 10.49 17.82 12.53
CA GLY A 67 10.08 19.09 13.12
C GLY A 67 8.73 19.59 12.64
N VAL A 68 8.03 18.80 11.85
CA VAL A 68 6.73 19.15 11.29
C VAL A 68 5.64 18.39 12.03
N LEU A 69 4.61 19.11 12.49
CA LEU A 69 3.46 18.50 13.14
C LEU A 69 2.40 18.22 12.09
N VAL A 70 2.06 16.94 11.95
CA VAL A 70 1.00 16.49 11.04
C VAL A 70 -0.24 16.20 11.87
N MET A 71 -1.38 16.71 11.43
CA MET A 71 -2.63 16.51 12.15
C MET A 71 -3.13 15.08 11.97
N SER A 72 -3.85 14.58 12.96
CA SER A 72 -4.33 13.18 12.94
C SER A 72 -5.26 12.90 11.77
N ASP A 73 -6.08 13.87 11.36
CA ASP A 73 -6.97 13.69 10.22
C ASP A 73 -6.19 13.54 8.90
N GLN A 74 -5.03 14.17 8.78
CA GLN A 74 -4.15 14.00 7.62
C GLN A 74 -3.57 12.59 7.57
N ILE A 75 -3.17 12.07 8.72
CA ILE A 75 -2.65 10.69 8.81
C ILE A 75 -3.77 9.69 8.51
N GLU A 76 -4.96 9.94 9.05
CA GLU A 76 -6.12 9.07 8.78
C GLU A 76 -6.49 9.07 7.30
N ALA A 77 -6.42 10.22 6.64
CA ALA A 77 -6.67 10.31 5.19
C ALA A 77 -5.66 9.50 4.41
N LEU A 78 -4.38 9.55 4.78
CA LEU A 78 -3.34 8.76 4.14
C LEU A 78 -3.59 7.27 4.35
N ILE A 79 -3.94 6.86 5.56
CA ILE A 79 -4.26 5.46 5.87
C ILE A 79 -5.42 4.98 5.01
N ARG A 80 -6.44 5.81 4.82
CA ARG A 80 -7.59 5.47 3.99
C ARG A 80 -7.19 5.25 2.54
N GLN A 81 -6.32 6.10 2.01
CA GLN A 81 -5.79 5.93 0.66
C GLN A 81 -4.99 4.63 0.53
N LEU A 82 -4.16 4.33 1.51
CA LEU A 82 -3.39 3.09 1.52
C LEU A 82 -4.32 1.87 1.55
N ASP A 83 -5.37 1.92 2.36
CA ASP A 83 -6.33 0.84 2.47
C ASP A 83 -7.10 0.62 1.16
N GLU A 84 -7.53 1.69 0.51
CA GLU A 84 -8.22 1.62 -0.77
C GLU A 84 -7.35 1.00 -1.87
N CYS A 85 -6.04 1.19 -1.78
CA CYS A 85 -5.07 0.62 -2.71
C CYS A 85 -4.57 -0.75 -2.26
N LEU A 86 -5.14 -1.34 -1.22
CA LEU A 86 -4.78 -2.65 -0.67
C LEU A 86 -3.32 -2.72 -0.22
N LEU A 87 -2.79 -1.61 0.25
CA LEU A 87 -1.38 -1.51 0.66
C LEU A 87 -1.16 -1.74 2.15
N LEU A 88 -2.24 -1.85 2.94
CA LEU A 88 -2.14 -2.18 4.36
C LEU A 88 -2.29 -3.68 4.56
N ASP A 89 -1.57 -4.20 5.55
CA ASP A 89 -1.70 -5.60 5.97
C ASP A 89 -2.89 -5.69 6.93
N ASN A 90 -4.07 -5.93 6.38
CA ASN A 90 -5.31 -6.00 7.13
C ASN A 90 -6.27 -7.01 6.49
N GLU A 91 -7.48 -7.12 7.04
CA GLU A 91 -8.50 -8.05 6.56
C GLU A 91 -8.86 -7.82 5.09
N ARG A 92 -8.99 -6.56 4.69
CA ARG A 92 -9.34 -6.21 3.31
C ARG A 92 -8.30 -6.75 2.32
N PHE A 93 -7.02 -6.59 2.66
CA PHE A 93 -5.94 -7.14 1.85
C PHE A 93 -5.96 -8.67 1.86
N GLN A 94 -6.13 -9.28 3.04
CA GLN A 94 -6.16 -10.75 3.15
C GLN A 94 -7.30 -11.35 2.34
N ASP A 95 -8.47 -10.73 2.37
CA ASP A 95 -9.61 -11.18 1.58
C ASP A 95 -9.34 -11.06 0.08
N ALA A 96 -8.77 -9.93 -0.35
CA ALA A 96 -8.42 -9.73 -1.75
C ALA A 96 -7.39 -10.74 -2.22
N LEU A 97 -6.38 -11.01 -1.38
CA LEU A 97 -5.34 -11.98 -1.69
C LEU A 97 -5.93 -13.39 -1.82
N GLU A 98 -6.82 -13.76 -0.92
CA GLU A 98 -7.46 -15.06 -0.94
C GLU A 98 -8.32 -15.24 -2.19
N GLN A 99 -9.07 -14.22 -2.57
CA GLN A 99 -9.87 -14.24 -3.80
C GLN A 99 -8.98 -14.37 -5.04
N ALA A 100 -7.86 -13.66 -5.06
CA ALA A 100 -6.91 -13.74 -6.17
C ALA A 100 -6.31 -15.14 -6.28
N LYS A 101 -5.97 -15.76 -5.16
CA LYS A 101 -5.46 -17.13 -5.13
C LYS A 101 -6.48 -18.13 -5.65
N ARG A 102 -7.75 -17.97 -5.28
CA ARG A 102 -8.83 -18.83 -5.76
C ARG A 102 -9.03 -18.70 -7.26
N ALA A 103 -9.03 -17.47 -7.76
CA ALA A 103 -9.15 -17.21 -9.20
C ALA A 103 -7.99 -17.81 -9.97
N TYR A 104 -6.78 -17.67 -9.47
CA TYR A 104 -5.59 -18.24 -10.09
C TYR A 104 -5.68 -19.76 -10.15
N ARG A 105 -6.08 -20.39 -9.04
CA ARG A 105 -6.22 -21.84 -9.00
C ARG A 105 -7.31 -22.35 -9.96
N ALA A 106 -8.40 -21.62 -10.05
CA ALA A 106 -9.49 -21.99 -10.98
C ALA A 106 -9.01 -21.93 -12.43
N GLU A 107 -8.24 -20.92 -12.80
CA GLU A 107 -7.66 -20.83 -14.14
C GLU A 107 -6.64 -21.93 -14.39
N ALA A 108 -5.83 -22.25 -13.40
CA ALA A 108 -4.79 -23.27 -13.53
C ALA A 108 -5.35 -24.65 -13.80
N VAL A 109 -6.60 -24.92 -13.41
CA VAL A 109 -7.24 -26.22 -13.67
C VAL A 109 -8.04 -26.26 -14.97
N ARG A 110 -7.86 -25.30 -15.84
CA ARG A 110 -8.51 -25.26 -17.16
C ARG A 110 -7.48 -25.58 -18.25
N PRO A 111 -7.06 -26.83 -18.38
CA PRO A 111 -6.01 -27.17 -19.33
C PRO A 111 -6.38 -26.87 -20.78
N ALA A 112 -7.62 -27.07 -21.13
CA ALA A 112 -8.09 -26.79 -22.48
C ALA A 112 -8.00 -25.31 -22.83
N ALA A 113 -8.34 -24.45 -21.87
CA ALA A 113 -8.25 -22.99 -22.05
C ALA A 113 -6.79 -22.58 -22.22
N LEU A 114 -5.91 -23.15 -21.42
CA LEU A 114 -4.48 -22.86 -21.53
C LEU A 114 -3.92 -23.31 -22.88
N ALA A 115 -4.25 -24.52 -23.29
CA ALA A 115 -3.75 -25.08 -24.53
C ALA A 115 -4.25 -24.30 -25.74
N GLY A 116 -5.50 -23.87 -25.71
CA GLY A 116 -6.09 -23.15 -26.82
C GLY A 116 -5.72 -21.69 -26.89
N SER A 117 -5.46 -21.05 -25.78
CA SER A 117 -5.22 -19.61 -25.73
C SER A 117 -3.78 -19.20 -25.86
N VAL A 118 -2.86 -20.07 -25.49
CA VAL A 118 -1.45 -19.69 -25.40
C VAL A 118 -0.82 -19.59 -26.75
N TYR A 119 -1.29 -20.34 -27.70
CA TYR A 119 -0.64 -20.37 -28.99
C TYR A 119 -1.55 -20.05 -30.11
N PRO A 120 -1.21 -19.07 -30.83
CA PRO A 120 -1.70 -18.99 -32.16
C PRO A 120 -1.10 -20.12 -33.00
#